data_ca1c83e54a67094501bad69c254ff063
#
_entry.id   ca1c83e54a67094501bad69c254ff063
#
_cell.length_a   1.000
_cell.length_b   1.000
_cell.length_c   1.000
_cell.angle_alpha   90.00
_cell.angle_beta   90.00
_cell.angle_gamma   90.00
#
_symmetry.space_group_name_H-M   'P 1'
#
loop_
_entity.id
_entity.type
_entity.pdbx_description
1 polymer ?
#
loop_
_entity_poly.entity_id
_entity_poly.type
_entity_poly.pdbx_seq_one_letter_code
_entity_poly.pdbx_strand_id
1 'polypeptide(L)'
;SPQLLAEAVNGEVGERDFVETVRTSLPYAYDLIARLTTELRSGAAEFADNLTPPPSEKERGQLLRALSSDAIRGGLERHFGVALAFQNCHRVAVFHPQARGGETHARFTSLRSQILNQSPELRDC
;
A
#
# COMPACT_ATOMS: atom_id res chain seq x y z
N SER A 1 18.74 21.08 -18.91
CA SER A 1 19.89 20.58 -19.69
C SER A 1 19.58 19.19 -20.23
N PRO A 2 20.20 18.80 -21.34
CA PRO A 2 19.99 17.43 -21.86
C PRO A 2 20.32 16.33 -20.87
N GLN A 3 21.30 16.55 -20.00
CA GLN A 3 21.69 15.59 -18.99
C GLN A 3 20.59 15.38 -17.93
N LEU A 4 19.97 16.46 -17.47
CA LEU A 4 18.87 16.40 -16.53
C LEU A 4 17.65 15.68 -17.13
N LEU A 5 17.36 15.93 -18.40
CA LEU A 5 16.27 15.27 -19.10
C LEU A 5 16.52 13.76 -19.22
N ALA A 6 17.74 13.37 -19.55
CA ALA A 6 18.13 11.96 -19.65
C ALA A 6 18.00 11.26 -18.30
N GLU A 7 18.43 11.93 -17.22
CA GLU A 7 18.31 11.37 -15.86
C GLU A 7 16.85 11.20 -15.44
N ALA A 8 15.98 12.16 -15.76
CA ALA A 8 14.55 12.07 -15.46
C ALA A 8 13.90 10.91 -16.22
N VAL A 9 14.22 10.73 -17.50
CA VAL A 9 13.69 9.62 -18.31
C VAL A 9 14.17 8.29 -17.76
N ASN A 10 15.45 8.17 -17.39
CA ASN A 10 16.01 6.95 -16.82
C ASN A 10 15.37 6.64 -15.47
N GLY A 11 15.08 7.66 -14.66
CA GLY A 11 14.38 7.48 -13.38
C GLY A 11 12.96 6.93 -13.55
N GLU A 12 12.22 7.46 -14.54
CA GLU A 12 10.87 6.98 -14.83
C GLU A 12 10.87 5.54 -15.33
N VAL A 13 11.80 5.19 -16.21
CA VAL A 13 11.93 3.81 -16.71
C VAL A 13 12.30 2.87 -15.56
N GLY A 14 13.25 3.27 -14.71
CA GLY A 14 13.64 2.48 -13.54
C GLY A 14 12.50 2.25 -12.57
N GLU A 15 11.65 3.26 -12.36
CA GLU A 15 10.49 3.12 -11.48
C GLU A 15 9.45 2.17 -12.06
N ARG A 16 9.19 2.24 -13.36
CA ARG A 16 8.26 1.32 -14.02
C ARG A 16 8.75 -0.12 -13.95
N ASP A 17 10.04 -0.34 -14.16
CA ASP A 17 10.65 -1.67 -14.06
C ASP A 17 10.55 -2.20 -12.62
N PHE A 18 10.77 -1.33 -11.64
CA PHE A 18 10.65 -1.68 -10.24
C PHE A 18 9.22 -2.10 -9.89
N VAL A 19 8.23 -1.32 -10.31
CA VAL A 19 6.81 -1.63 -10.07
C VAL A 19 6.41 -2.93 -10.76
N GLU A 20 6.88 -3.17 -11.99
CA GLU A 20 6.60 -4.43 -12.68
C GLU A 20 7.22 -5.61 -11.95
N THR A 21 8.41 -5.45 -11.39
CA THR A 21 9.04 -6.48 -10.56
C THR A 21 8.19 -6.76 -9.32
N VAL A 22 7.68 -5.72 -8.66
CA VAL A 22 6.80 -5.87 -7.50
C VAL A 22 5.53 -6.63 -7.90
N ARG A 23 4.92 -6.26 -9.02
CA ARG A 23 3.71 -6.93 -9.52
C ARG A 23 3.95 -8.42 -9.76
N THR A 24 5.08 -8.76 -10.32
CA THR A 24 5.44 -10.15 -10.62
C THR A 24 5.79 -10.94 -9.36
N SER A 25 6.52 -10.31 -8.43
CA SER A 25 7.01 -10.97 -7.22
C SER A 25 5.97 -11.01 -6.09
N LEU A 26 5.11 -10.00 -6.00
CA LEU A 26 4.12 -9.85 -4.94
C LEU A 26 2.73 -9.61 -5.55
N PRO A 27 2.23 -10.55 -6.36
CA PRO A 27 0.99 -10.32 -7.13
C PRO A 27 -0.24 -10.06 -6.27
N TYR A 28 -0.37 -10.75 -5.14
CA TYR A 28 -1.51 -10.53 -4.25
C TYR A 28 -1.51 -9.10 -3.69
N ALA A 29 -0.35 -8.65 -3.19
CA ALA A 29 -0.24 -7.30 -2.62
C ALA A 29 -0.52 -6.24 -3.69
N TYR A 30 0.07 -6.39 -4.87
CA TYR A 30 -0.14 -5.46 -5.97
C TYR A 30 -1.62 -5.39 -6.37
N ASP A 31 -2.24 -6.54 -6.59
CA ASP A 31 -3.64 -6.62 -7.05
C ASP A 31 -4.60 -6.07 -6.00
N LEU A 32 -4.34 -6.33 -4.72
CA LEU A 32 -5.16 -5.79 -3.63
C LEU A 32 -5.11 -4.26 -3.63
N ILE A 33 -3.92 -3.68 -3.69
CA ILE A 33 -3.76 -2.22 -3.69
C ILE A 33 -4.39 -1.61 -4.94
N ALA A 34 -4.24 -2.24 -6.10
CA ALA A 34 -4.88 -1.78 -7.34
C ALA A 34 -6.40 -1.75 -7.20
N ARG A 35 -6.98 -2.80 -6.64
CA ARG A 35 -8.44 -2.89 -6.42
C ARG A 35 -8.91 -1.82 -5.44
N LEU A 36 -8.20 -1.65 -4.32
CA LEU A 36 -8.57 -0.64 -3.33
C LEU A 36 -8.45 0.77 -3.89
N THR A 37 -7.47 1.02 -4.74
CA THR A 37 -7.31 2.31 -5.42
C THR A 37 -8.52 2.60 -6.32
N THR A 38 -8.98 1.59 -7.06
CA THR A 38 -10.16 1.72 -7.89
C THR A 38 -11.41 2.01 -7.05
N GLU A 39 -11.57 1.31 -5.92
CA GLU A 39 -12.68 1.56 -5.00
C GLU A 39 -12.65 2.97 -4.43
N LEU A 40 -11.46 3.45 -4.05
CA LEU A 40 -11.29 4.80 -3.52
C LEU A 40 -11.75 5.85 -4.55
N ARG A 41 -11.35 5.68 -5.81
CA ARG A 41 -11.64 6.66 -6.86
C ARG A 41 -13.09 6.65 -7.31
N SER A 42 -13.78 5.52 -7.19
CA SER A 42 -15.16 5.39 -7.60
C SER A 42 -16.17 5.66 -6.48
N GLY A 43 -15.70 5.77 -5.23
CA GLY A 43 -16.56 5.97 -4.07
C GLY A 43 -16.45 7.37 -3.47
N ALA A 44 -17.34 7.67 -2.52
CA ALA A 44 -17.32 8.92 -1.76
C ALA A 44 -16.61 8.78 -0.40
N ALA A 45 -16.07 7.60 -0.09
CA ALA A 45 -15.41 7.35 1.18
C ALA A 45 -14.03 8.03 1.23
N GLU A 46 -13.57 8.34 2.43
CA GLU A 46 -12.24 8.95 2.64
C GLU A 46 -11.11 7.99 2.35
N PHE A 47 -11.36 6.69 2.47
CA PHE A 47 -10.36 5.66 2.21
C PHE A 47 -11.05 4.36 1.82
N ALA A 48 -10.25 3.42 1.27
CA ALA A 48 -10.68 2.06 0.99
C ALA A 48 -9.72 1.10 1.69
N ASP A 49 -10.24 0.02 2.27
CA ASP A 49 -9.40 -0.99 2.93
C ASP A 49 -9.88 -2.40 2.63
N ASN A 50 -9.02 -3.38 2.94
CA ASN A 50 -9.37 -4.78 2.76
C ASN A 50 -10.15 -5.28 3.99
N LEU A 51 -11.45 -5.37 3.84
CA LEU A 51 -12.33 -5.89 4.90
C LEU A 51 -12.10 -7.40 5.14
N THR A 52 -11.59 -8.10 4.14
CA THR A 52 -11.27 -9.53 4.21
C THR A 52 -9.76 -9.69 4.40
N PRO A 53 -9.31 -10.44 5.42
CA PRO A 53 -7.88 -10.67 5.61
C PRO A 53 -7.30 -11.51 4.47
N PRO A 54 -5.95 -11.50 4.32
CA PRO A 54 -5.31 -12.35 3.32
C PRO A 54 -5.68 -13.82 3.51
N PRO A 55 -5.92 -14.57 2.42
CA PRO A 55 -6.45 -15.93 2.52
C PRO A 55 -5.47 -16.98 3.06
N SER A 56 -4.16 -16.68 3.04
CA SER A 56 -3.16 -17.63 3.53
C SER A 56 -1.91 -16.91 4.02
N GLU A 57 -0.99 -17.68 4.65
CA GLU A 57 0.31 -17.16 5.09
C GLU A 57 1.14 -16.60 3.94
N LYS A 58 1.02 -17.20 2.75
CA LYS A 58 1.75 -16.75 1.57
C LYS A 58 1.33 -15.34 1.18
N GLU A 59 0.03 -15.11 1.09
CA GLU A 59 -0.52 -13.80 0.73
C GLU A 59 -0.27 -12.76 1.82
N ARG A 60 -0.39 -13.15 3.09
CA ARG A 60 -0.08 -12.27 4.21
C ARG A 60 1.39 -11.85 4.17
N GLY A 61 2.29 -12.80 3.87
CA GLY A 61 3.72 -12.51 3.73
C GLY A 61 4.01 -11.54 2.60
N GLN A 62 3.30 -11.64 1.49
CA GLN A 62 3.44 -10.68 0.40
C GLN A 62 3.05 -9.27 0.85
N LEU A 63 1.91 -9.15 1.52
CA LEU A 63 1.42 -7.85 1.98
C LEU A 63 2.38 -7.23 2.99
N LEU A 64 2.84 -8.03 3.95
CA LEU A 64 3.81 -7.57 4.94
C LEU A 64 5.09 -7.07 4.27
N ARG A 65 5.61 -7.83 3.30
CA ARG A 65 6.84 -7.47 2.60
C ARG A 65 6.68 -6.18 1.81
N ALA A 66 5.55 -6.02 1.14
CA ALA A 66 5.28 -4.81 0.36
C ALA A 66 5.19 -3.57 1.24
N LEU A 67 4.52 -3.67 2.38
CA LEU A 67 4.18 -2.49 3.17
C LEU A 67 5.20 -2.18 4.26
N SER A 68 6.02 -3.14 4.68
CA SER A 68 7.12 -2.86 5.62
C SER A 68 8.38 -2.35 4.92
N SER A 69 8.48 -2.48 3.61
CA SER A 69 9.58 -1.91 2.83
C SER A 69 9.22 -0.50 2.39
N ASP A 70 9.98 0.50 2.86
CA ASP A 70 9.77 1.89 2.47
C ASP A 70 9.91 2.07 0.95
N ALA A 71 10.85 1.36 0.32
CA ALA A 71 11.08 1.44 -1.12
C ALA A 71 9.89 0.88 -1.90
N ILE A 72 9.38 -0.29 -1.51
CA ILE A 72 8.26 -0.93 -2.21
C ILE A 72 6.98 -0.14 -1.97
N ARG A 73 6.69 0.19 -0.71
CA ARG A 73 5.51 0.99 -0.38
C ARG A 73 5.52 2.33 -1.11
N GLY A 74 6.64 3.04 -1.06
CA GLY A 74 6.76 4.33 -1.74
C GLY A 74 6.60 4.23 -3.24
N GLY A 75 7.17 3.18 -3.85
CA GLY A 75 7.00 2.94 -5.29
C GLY A 75 5.54 2.70 -5.67
N LEU A 76 4.82 1.91 -4.88
CA LEU A 76 3.40 1.66 -5.10
C LEU A 76 2.56 2.92 -4.89
N GLU A 77 2.89 3.71 -3.86
CA GLU A 77 2.20 4.99 -3.63
C GLU A 77 2.33 5.94 -4.81
N ARG A 78 3.53 6.05 -5.37
CA ARG A 78 3.76 6.90 -6.54
C ARG A 78 3.08 6.36 -7.79
N HIS A 79 3.13 5.05 -7.98
CA HIS A 79 2.53 4.41 -9.15
C HIS A 79 1.01 4.60 -9.18
N PHE A 80 0.35 4.37 -8.05
CA PHE A 80 -1.11 4.47 -7.97
C PHE A 80 -1.60 5.88 -7.61
N GLY A 81 -0.70 6.77 -7.19
CA GLY A 81 -1.08 8.13 -6.80
C GLY A 81 -1.90 8.16 -5.52
N VAL A 82 -1.49 7.40 -4.50
CA VAL A 82 -2.22 7.23 -3.25
C VAL A 82 -1.27 7.25 -2.06
N ALA A 83 -1.82 7.34 -0.85
CA ALA A 83 -1.09 7.09 0.39
C ALA A 83 -1.55 5.74 0.96
N LEU A 84 -0.60 4.93 1.39
CA LEU A 84 -0.87 3.62 1.96
C LEU A 84 -0.65 3.63 3.46
N ALA A 85 -1.56 3.00 4.19
CA ALA A 85 -1.41 2.77 5.63
C ALA A 85 -1.60 1.29 5.92
N PHE A 86 -0.86 0.78 6.88
CA PHE A 86 -0.82 -0.65 7.18
C PHE A 86 -1.12 -0.87 8.66
N GLN A 87 -2.00 -1.82 8.96
CA GLN A 87 -2.43 -2.10 10.31
C GLN A 87 -2.38 -3.60 10.58
N ASN A 88 -1.71 -4.00 11.66
CA ASN A 88 -1.68 -5.39 12.15
C ASN A 88 -1.23 -6.43 11.12
N CYS A 89 -0.34 -6.09 10.22
CA CYS A 89 0.24 -6.98 9.20
C CYS A 89 -0.75 -7.64 8.23
N HIS A 90 -2.02 -7.33 8.31
CA HIS A 90 -3.02 -7.94 7.43
C HIS A 90 -3.99 -6.94 6.81
N ARG A 91 -4.01 -5.71 7.32
CA ARG A 91 -4.97 -4.71 6.87
C ARG A 91 -4.23 -3.53 6.25
N VAL A 92 -4.60 -3.19 5.03
CA VAL A 92 -4.07 -2.05 4.32
C VAL A 92 -5.21 -1.11 3.94
N ALA A 93 -4.98 0.19 4.08
CA ALA A 93 -5.92 1.21 3.62
C ALA A 93 -5.25 2.08 2.57
N VAL A 94 -6.02 2.49 1.59
CA VAL A 94 -5.61 3.38 0.51
C VAL A 94 -6.33 4.70 0.69
N PHE A 95 -5.57 5.79 0.80
CA PHE A 95 -6.07 7.14 0.99
C PHE A 95 -5.68 8.00 -0.21
N HIS A 96 -6.43 9.07 -0.43
CA HIS A 96 -5.96 10.13 -1.34
C HIS A 96 -4.65 10.71 -0.78
N PRO A 97 -3.69 11.11 -1.64
CA PRO A 97 -2.38 11.56 -1.15
C PRO A 97 -2.47 12.73 -0.16
N GLN A 98 -3.41 13.64 -0.36
CA GLN A 98 -3.59 14.79 0.51
C GLN A 98 -4.13 14.43 1.90
N ALA A 99 -4.64 13.21 2.09
CA ALA A 99 -5.13 12.75 3.39
C ALA A 99 -4.01 12.23 4.29
N ARG A 100 -2.79 12.09 3.78
CA ARG A 100 -1.64 11.60 4.56
C ARG A 100 -1.40 12.55 5.74
N GLY A 101 -1.36 11.97 6.95
CA GLY A 101 -1.19 12.74 8.17
C GLY A 101 -2.46 13.41 8.69
N GLY A 102 -3.59 13.25 7.98
CA GLY A 102 -4.87 13.77 8.45
C GLY A 102 -5.47 12.91 9.56
N GLU A 103 -6.61 13.33 10.08
CA GLU A 103 -7.25 12.70 11.23
C GLU A 103 -7.62 11.23 10.98
N THR A 104 -8.25 10.93 9.84
CA THR A 104 -8.66 9.57 9.51
C THR A 104 -7.46 8.66 9.31
N HIS A 105 -6.43 9.16 8.62
CA HIS A 105 -5.18 8.42 8.42
C HIS A 105 -4.50 8.14 9.76
N ALA A 106 -4.41 9.14 10.63
CA ALA A 106 -3.80 9.00 11.95
C ALA A 106 -4.57 7.99 12.81
N ARG A 107 -5.89 8.01 12.74
CA ARG A 107 -6.75 7.07 13.46
C ARG A 107 -6.53 5.64 12.99
N PHE A 108 -6.42 5.42 11.68
CA PHE A 108 -6.16 4.10 11.13
C PHE A 108 -4.81 3.54 11.59
N THR A 109 -3.79 4.39 11.67
CA THR A 109 -2.43 3.97 12.02
C THR A 109 -2.16 4.00 13.53
N SER A 110 -3.14 4.41 14.35
CA SER A 110 -2.93 4.52 15.79
C SER A 110 -2.75 3.15 16.45
N LEU A 111 -1.94 3.12 17.51
CA LEU A 111 -1.71 1.90 18.28
C LEU A 111 -3.00 1.33 18.85
N ARG A 112 -3.90 2.20 19.32
CA ARG A 112 -5.19 1.78 19.86
C ARG A 112 -6.04 1.07 18.83
N SER A 113 -6.13 1.61 17.61
CA SER A 113 -6.88 0.96 16.52
C SER A 113 -6.28 -0.40 16.17
N GLN A 114 -4.95 -0.49 16.15
CA GLN A 114 -4.28 -1.75 15.86
C GLN A 114 -4.59 -2.81 16.90
N ILE A 115 -4.61 -2.43 18.17
CA ILE A 115 -4.95 -3.34 19.27
C ILE A 115 -6.41 -3.80 19.15
N LEU A 116 -7.33 -2.88 18.90
CA LEU A 116 -8.77 -3.20 18.83
C LEU A 116 -9.12 -4.09 17.65
N ASN A 117 -8.37 -4.00 16.56
CA ASN A 117 -8.64 -4.77 15.35
C ASN A 117 -7.81 -6.05 15.24
N GLN A 118 -6.96 -6.33 16.22
CA GLN A 118 -6.12 -7.52 16.19
C GLN A 118 -6.97 -8.75 16.49
N SER A 119 -6.87 -9.76 15.63
CA SER A 119 -7.50 -11.05 15.87
C SER A 119 -6.46 -12.05 16.42
N PRO A 120 -6.90 -13.09 17.14
CA PRO A 120 -5.97 -14.08 17.70
C PRO A 120 -5.07 -14.74 16.65
N GLU A 121 -5.56 -14.96 15.45
CA GLU A 121 -4.82 -15.60 14.36
C GLU A 121 -3.68 -14.73 13.84
N LEU A 122 -3.70 -13.45 14.16
CA LEU A 122 -2.77 -12.49 13.59
C LEU A 122 -1.82 -11.89 14.62
N ARG A 123 -1.80 -12.44 15.84
CA ARG A 123 -0.96 -11.94 16.93
C ARG A 123 0.53 -12.06 16.66
N ASP A 124 0.93 -13.06 15.89
CA ASP A 124 2.34 -13.37 15.63
C ASP A 124 2.92 -12.58 14.46
N CYS A 125 2.26 -11.55 14.06
CA CYS A 125 2.65 -10.70 12.96
C CYS A 125 3.90 -9.87 13.29
#